data_5dbf5ba0609c9bd0ccc9bce791dc0e07
#
_entry.id   5dbf5ba0609c9bd0ccc9bce791dc0e07
#
_cell.length_a   1.000
_cell.length_b   1.000
_cell.length_c   1.000
_cell.angle_alpha   90.00
_cell.angle_beta   90.00
_cell.angle_gamma   90.00
#
_symmetry.space_group_name_H-M   'P 1'
#
loop_
_entity.id
_entity.type
_entity.pdbx_description
1 polymer ?
#
loop_
_entity_poly.entity_id
_entity_poly.type
_entity_poly.pdbx_seq_one_letter_code
_entity_poly.pdbx_strand_id
1 'polypeptide(L)'
;YSRSNSWNAQMRLEWKPDTMTNIMFRPNMSYSTSDGRSANRSASYNDDPYLHVADPLAAESLSQMAAEGLMVNSSTSNSLSYSDSKQFGGSLQINRKLNSIGRNITLRLESSYNEGNSKSLSTNNVHLYQIKSKLDATADSTYQTNRYNVTPTKRWSYTAQATYSEPLWKATFLQFSYKFNYSYSKSERATYDFSNLGESFFDGVVNSYRNWDGYLTRLQRPYTDYIDASLS
;
A
#
# COMPACT_ATOMS: atom_id res chain seq x y z
N TYR A 1 12.12 -8.27 -5.65
CA TYR A 1 11.53 -7.94 -6.96
C TYR A 1 10.32 -7.03 -6.76
N SER A 2 10.23 -5.97 -7.56
CA SER A 2 9.08 -5.08 -7.58
C SER A 2 8.80 -4.66 -9.03
N ARG A 3 7.52 -4.57 -9.37
CA ARG A 3 7.05 -4.08 -10.66
C ARG A 3 5.88 -3.13 -10.41
N SER A 4 5.90 -1.98 -11.07
CA SER A 4 4.79 -1.04 -11.03
C SER A 4 4.42 -0.56 -12.43
N ASN A 5 3.13 -0.36 -12.66
CA ASN A 5 2.60 0.25 -13.86
C ASN A 5 1.71 1.42 -13.45
N SER A 6 1.80 2.52 -14.17
CA SER A 6 0.93 3.66 -13.92
C SER A 6 0.45 4.29 -15.23
N TRP A 7 -0.82 4.69 -15.24
CA TRP A 7 -1.48 5.39 -16.32
C TRP A 7 -2.04 6.68 -15.76
N ASN A 8 -1.74 7.78 -16.41
CA ASN A 8 -2.24 9.09 -16.03
C ASN A 8 -2.86 9.75 -17.26
N ALA A 9 -4.07 10.26 -17.08
CA ALA A 9 -4.76 11.04 -18.08
C ALA A 9 -5.23 12.34 -17.45
N GLN A 10 -5.03 13.45 -18.15
CA GLN A 10 -5.49 14.76 -17.74
C GLN A 10 -5.92 15.55 -18.96
N MET A 11 -6.98 16.36 -18.77
CA MET A 11 -7.51 17.23 -19.80
C MET A 11 -7.67 18.62 -19.23
N ARG A 12 -7.59 19.61 -20.10
CA ARG A 12 -7.90 21.01 -19.77
C ARG A 12 -8.89 21.53 -20.78
N LEU A 13 -10.03 21.96 -20.27
CA LEU A 13 -11.05 22.67 -21.01
C LEU A 13 -11.11 24.11 -20.53
N GLU A 14 -11.06 25.04 -21.44
CA GLU A 14 -11.16 26.46 -21.14
C GLU A 14 -12.27 27.05 -21.98
N TRP A 15 -13.20 27.74 -21.31
CA TRP A 15 -14.31 28.40 -21.95
C TRP A 15 -14.43 29.84 -21.48
N LYS A 16 -14.51 30.75 -22.43
CA LYS A 16 -14.63 32.20 -22.21
C LYS A 16 -15.95 32.66 -22.83
N PRO A 17 -17.08 32.58 -22.09
CA PRO A 17 -18.38 33.00 -22.61
C PRO A 17 -18.45 34.49 -22.94
N ASP A 18 -17.65 35.29 -22.24
CA ASP A 18 -17.50 36.74 -22.46
C ASP A 18 -16.07 37.20 -22.12
N THR A 19 -15.79 38.49 -22.33
CA THR A 19 -14.46 39.07 -22.05
C THR A 19 -14.11 39.18 -20.56
N MET A 20 -15.09 38.98 -19.67
CA MET A 20 -14.93 39.12 -18.22
C MET A 20 -14.93 37.80 -17.51
N THR A 21 -15.40 36.73 -18.14
CA THR A 21 -15.56 35.41 -17.51
C THR A 21 -14.63 34.39 -18.15
N ASN A 22 -13.89 33.66 -17.32
CA ASN A 22 -13.07 32.54 -17.73
C ASN A 22 -13.41 31.33 -16.85
N ILE A 23 -13.83 30.24 -17.48
CA ILE A 23 -14.17 28.97 -16.85
C ILE A 23 -13.14 27.95 -17.30
N MET A 24 -12.50 27.31 -16.35
CA MET A 24 -11.49 26.31 -16.60
C MET A 24 -11.86 25.01 -15.87
N PHE A 25 -11.98 23.93 -16.63
CA PHE A 25 -12.23 22.61 -16.09
C PHE A 25 -11.04 21.69 -16.40
N ARG A 26 -10.50 21.04 -15.38
CA ARG A 26 -9.34 20.16 -15.47
C ARG A 26 -9.63 18.83 -14.81
N PRO A 27 -10.25 17.89 -15.53
CA PRO A 27 -10.40 16.53 -15.05
C PRO A 27 -9.05 15.80 -15.10
N ASN A 28 -8.83 14.89 -14.14
CA ASN A 28 -7.70 14.01 -14.11
C ASN A 28 -8.14 12.59 -13.71
N MET A 29 -7.40 11.62 -14.20
CA MET A 29 -7.57 10.21 -13.87
C MET A 29 -6.20 9.56 -13.77
N SER A 30 -6.00 8.73 -12.77
CA SER A 30 -4.83 7.87 -12.69
C SER A 30 -5.22 6.46 -12.28
N TYR A 31 -4.49 5.51 -12.82
CA TYR A 31 -4.58 4.10 -12.46
C TYR A 31 -3.16 3.57 -12.26
N SER A 32 -2.91 2.94 -11.15
CA SER A 32 -1.61 2.31 -10.88
C SER A 32 -1.78 0.92 -10.29
N THR A 33 -0.87 0.04 -10.66
CA THR A 33 -0.73 -1.29 -10.07
C THR A 33 0.71 -1.50 -9.64
N SER A 34 0.89 -2.21 -8.55
CA SER A 34 2.21 -2.58 -8.05
C SER A 34 2.20 -4.03 -7.56
N ASP A 35 3.18 -4.78 -8.03
CA ASP A 35 3.47 -6.14 -7.59
C ASP A 35 4.81 -6.15 -6.86
N GLY A 36 4.89 -6.85 -5.74
CA GLY A 36 6.12 -6.96 -4.97
C GLY A 36 6.35 -8.39 -4.47
N ARG A 37 7.61 -8.79 -4.45
CA ARG A 37 8.06 -10.00 -3.78
C ARG A 37 9.31 -9.69 -2.98
N SER A 38 9.31 -10.13 -1.74
CA SER A 38 10.51 -10.15 -0.92
C SER A 38 10.72 -11.53 -0.31
N ALA A 39 11.98 -11.92 -0.22
CA ALA A 39 12.43 -13.07 0.55
C ALA A 39 13.54 -12.59 1.46
N ASN A 40 13.42 -12.91 2.72
CA ASN A 40 14.40 -12.52 3.73
C ASN A 40 14.75 -13.71 4.61
N ARG A 41 16.03 -13.85 4.94
CA ARG A 41 16.53 -14.86 5.87
C ARG A 41 17.31 -14.13 6.95
N SER A 42 17.10 -14.50 8.20
CA SER A 42 17.84 -14.00 9.34
C SER A 42 18.21 -15.15 10.27
N ALA A 43 19.29 -15.01 10.98
CA ALA A 43 19.73 -15.96 12.00
C ALA A 43 20.37 -15.18 13.14
N SER A 44 20.27 -15.74 14.36
CA SER A 44 20.92 -15.23 15.55
C SER A 44 21.83 -16.30 16.10
N TYR A 45 23.00 -15.89 16.57
CA TYR A 45 24.07 -16.75 17.02
C TYR A 45 24.49 -16.38 18.43
N ASN A 46 25.08 -17.37 19.16
CA ASN A 46 25.66 -17.16 20.50
C ASN A 46 27.01 -16.48 20.45
N ASP A 47 27.74 -16.58 19.32
CA ASP A 47 29.07 -16.02 19.11
C ASP A 47 29.15 -15.37 17.73
N ASP A 48 30.24 -14.70 17.39
CA ASP A 48 30.46 -14.10 16.09
C ASP A 48 30.53 -15.20 14.99
N PRO A 49 29.52 -15.27 14.11
CA PRO A 49 29.44 -16.32 13.09
C PRO A 49 30.58 -16.25 12.07
N TYR A 50 31.16 -15.07 11.85
CA TYR A 50 32.24 -14.87 10.88
C TYR A 50 33.59 -15.48 11.35
N LEU A 51 33.69 -15.87 12.61
CA LEU A 51 34.83 -16.65 13.11
C LEU A 51 34.77 -18.12 12.66
N HIS A 52 33.60 -18.62 12.30
CA HIS A 52 33.36 -20.02 11.97
C HIS A 52 33.12 -20.25 10.48
N VAL A 53 32.42 -19.31 9.80
CA VAL A 53 32.00 -19.44 8.40
C VAL A 53 32.10 -18.11 7.63
N ALA A 54 32.33 -18.19 6.35
CA ALA A 54 32.45 -17.00 5.51
C ALA A 54 31.08 -16.35 5.18
N ASP A 55 30.02 -17.17 5.00
CA ASP A 55 28.65 -16.71 4.80
C ASP A 55 27.71 -17.36 5.81
N PRO A 56 27.39 -16.66 6.89
CA PRO A 56 26.54 -17.20 7.96
C PRO A 56 25.13 -17.56 7.58
N LEU A 57 24.60 -17.00 6.48
CA LEU A 57 23.23 -17.25 6.03
C LEU A 57 23.12 -18.31 4.94
N ALA A 58 24.23 -18.86 4.47
CA ALA A 58 24.23 -19.99 3.55
C ALA A 58 23.61 -21.23 4.22
N ALA A 59 22.87 -22.04 3.46
CA ALA A 59 22.18 -23.21 4.01
C ALA A 59 23.14 -24.22 4.66
N GLU A 60 24.33 -24.41 4.08
CA GLU A 60 25.37 -25.29 4.59
C GLU A 60 25.94 -24.76 5.90
N SER A 61 26.22 -23.45 5.97
CA SER A 61 26.74 -22.79 7.16
C SER A 61 25.75 -22.84 8.33
N LEU A 62 24.46 -22.65 8.07
CA LEU A 62 23.41 -22.76 9.07
C LEU A 62 23.37 -24.18 9.66
N SER A 63 23.47 -25.20 8.81
CA SER A 63 23.48 -26.59 9.24
C SER A 63 24.72 -26.92 10.10
N GLN A 64 25.89 -26.43 9.70
CA GLN A 64 27.13 -26.58 10.43
C GLN A 64 27.06 -25.94 11.82
N MET A 65 26.66 -24.65 11.87
CA MET A 65 26.59 -23.90 13.13
C MET A 65 25.48 -24.42 14.06
N ALA A 66 24.40 -24.99 13.49
CA ALA A 66 23.39 -25.69 14.28
C ALA A 66 23.98 -26.95 14.97
N ALA A 67 24.78 -27.74 14.22
CA ALA A 67 25.45 -28.93 14.76
C ALA A 67 26.47 -28.57 15.84
N GLU A 68 27.13 -27.43 15.72
CA GLU A 68 28.09 -26.90 16.72
C GLU A 68 27.39 -26.23 17.92
N GLY A 69 26.05 -26.12 17.92
CA GLY A 69 25.29 -25.53 19.02
C GLY A 69 25.41 -23.99 19.12
N LEU A 70 25.89 -23.34 18.06
CA LEU A 70 26.09 -21.89 18.01
C LEU A 70 24.83 -21.11 17.65
N MET A 71 23.80 -21.76 17.12
CA MET A 71 22.58 -21.11 16.69
C MET A 71 21.60 -20.90 17.83
N VAL A 72 21.03 -19.70 17.92
CA VAL A 72 19.91 -19.36 18.80
C VAL A 72 18.58 -19.56 18.03
N ASN A 73 18.41 -18.89 16.90
CA ASN A 73 17.25 -19.03 16.05
C ASN A 73 17.60 -18.74 14.60
N SER A 74 16.73 -19.21 13.71
CA SER A 74 16.73 -18.76 12.32
C SER A 74 15.31 -18.47 11.88
N SER A 75 15.15 -17.55 10.94
CA SER A 75 13.86 -17.17 10.39
C SER A 75 13.98 -17.01 8.87
N THR A 76 13.03 -17.60 8.16
CA THR A 76 12.85 -17.40 6.71
C THR A 76 11.50 -16.78 6.48
N SER A 77 11.47 -15.59 5.92
CA SER A 77 10.26 -14.84 5.61
C SER A 77 10.13 -14.61 4.11
N ASN A 78 8.99 -14.97 3.57
CA ASN A 78 8.62 -14.67 2.19
C ASN A 78 7.36 -13.80 2.18
N SER A 79 7.31 -12.83 1.28
CA SER A 79 6.15 -11.96 1.15
C SER A 79 5.85 -11.71 -0.32
N LEU A 80 4.57 -11.78 -0.66
CA LEU A 80 3.99 -11.37 -1.92
C LEU A 80 3.04 -10.23 -1.67
N SER A 81 3.10 -9.19 -2.48
CA SER A 81 2.20 -8.05 -2.38
C SER A 81 1.67 -7.66 -3.75
N TYR A 82 0.42 -7.25 -3.77
CA TYR A 82 -0.23 -6.62 -4.90
C TYR A 82 -1.03 -5.43 -4.41
N SER A 83 -0.94 -4.32 -5.11
CA SER A 83 -1.81 -3.18 -4.86
C SER A 83 -2.28 -2.58 -6.17
N ASP A 84 -3.51 -2.14 -6.20
CA ASP A 84 -4.07 -1.30 -7.24
C ASP A 84 -4.63 -0.01 -6.64
N SER A 85 -4.54 1.06 -7.39
CA SER A 85 -5.08 2.36 -7.00
C SER A 85 -5.69 3.04 -8.22
N LYS A 86 -6.91 3.52 -8.06
CA LYS A 86 -7.68 4.27 -9.04
C LYS A 86 -7.98 5.63 -8.45
N GLN A 87 -7.65 6.67 -9.19
CA GLN A 87 -7.98 8.03 -8.79
C GLN A 87 -8.73 8.72 -9.92
N PHE A 88 -9.84 9.32 -9.56
CA PHE A 88 -10.61 10.21 -10.42
C PHE A 88 -10.72 11.54 -9.71
N GLY A 89 -10.46 12.61 -10.42
CA GLY A 89 -10.55 13.93 -9.83
C GLY A 89 -10.69 15.02 -10.88
N GLY A 90 -10.83 16.22 -10.39
CA GLY A 90 -10.88 17.38 -11.25
C GLY A 90 -10.98 18.67 -10.46
N SER A 91 -10.66 19.75 -11.15
CA SER A 91 -10.86 21.10 -10.65
C SER A 91 -11.66 21.93 -11.63
N LEU A 92 -12.62 22.66 -11.10
CA LEU A 92 -13.37 23.68 -11.80
C LEU A 92 -12.97 25.04 -11.22
N GLN A 93 -12.50 25.93 -12.08
CA GLN A 93 -12.15 27.27 -11.69
C GLN A 93 -12.96 28.26 -12.54
N ILE A 94 -13.65 29.17 -11.88
CA ILE A 94 -14.42 30.24 -12.48
C ILE A 94 -13.82 31.55 -12.02
N ASN A 95 -13.30 32.31 -12.98
CA ASN A 95 -12.79 33.66 -12.74
C ASN A 95 -13.73 34.65 -13.41
N ARG A 96 -14.23 35.61 -12.66
CA ARG A 96 -15.05 36.68 -13.20
C ARG A 96 -14.53 38.05 -12.80
N LYS A 97 -14.24 38.86 -13.79
CA LYS A 97 -13.98 40.29 -13.60
C LYS A 97 -15.30 40.98 -13.38
N LEU A 98 -15.44 41.77 -12.33
CA LEU A 98 -16.65 42.51 -11.98
C LEU A 98 -16.63 43.92 -12.53
N ASN A 99 -15.45 44.48 -12.85
CA ASN A 99 -15.26 45.74 -13.49
C ASN A 99 -13.92 45.79 -14.24
N SER A 100 -13.68 46.89 -14.96
CA SER A 100 -12.44 47.12 -15.71
C SER A 100 -11.26 47.56 -14.83
N ILE A 101 -11.49 47.89 -13.53
CA ILE A 101 -10.49 48.49 -12.63
C ILE A 101 -9.70 47.37 -11.90
N GLY A 102 -10.15 46.11 -11.98
CA GLY A 102 -9.42 44.98 -11.39
C GLY A 102 -10.18 44.22 -10.30
N ARG A 103 -11.43 44.62 -9.98
CA ARG A 103 -12.29 43.84 -9.09
C ARG A 103 -12.61 42.50 -9.72
N ASN A 104 -12.35 41.42 -8.99
CA ASN A 104 -12.61 40.09 -9.50
C ASN A 104 -13.02 39.10 -8.38
N ILE A 105 -13.72 38.07 -8.81
CA ILE A 105 -14.05 36.93 -7.98
C ILE A 105 -13.55 35.65 -8.66
N THR A 106 -12.93 34.78 -7.88
CA THR A 106 -12.47 33.48 -8.31
C THR A 106 -13.12 32.42 -7.42
N LEU A 107 -13.82 31.50 -8.04
CA LEU A 107 -14.33 30.30 -7.40
C LEU A 107 -13.53 29.10 -7.91
N ARG A 108 -12.98 28.31 -7.00
CA ARG A 108 -12.25 27.07 -7.31
C ARG A 108 -12.91 25.93 -6.55
N LEU A 109 -13.35 24.93 -7.27
CA LEU A 109 -13.90 23.69 -6.76
C LEU A 109 -12.98 22.55 -7.18
N GLU A 110 -12.60 21.72 -6.24
CA GLU A 110 -11.80 20.53 -6.47
C GLU A 110 -12.51 19.33 -5.86
N SER A 111 -12.50 18.23 -6.58
CA SER A 111 -13.01 16.95 -6.11
C SER A 111 -12.04 15.86 -6.48
N SER A 112 -11.80 14.92 -5.57
CA SER A 112 -11.07 13.71 -5.88
C SER A 112 -11.67 12.50 -5.17
N TYR A 113 -11.69 11.40 -5.89
CA TYR A 113 -12.04 10.07 -5.43
C TYR A 113 -10.88 9.15 -5.64
N ASN A 114 -10.44 8.49 -4.58
CA ASN A 114 -9.42 7.45 -4.64
C ASN A 114 -10.00 6.14 -4.13
N GLU A 115 -9.80 5.09 -4.90
CA GLU A 115 -10.10 3.72 -4.52
C GLU A 115 -8.84 2.89 -4.70
N GLY A 116 -8.44 2.16 -3.67
CA GLY A 116 -7.30 1.29 -3.70
C GLY A 116 -7.58 -0.03 -3.01
N ASN A 117 -6.90 -1.07 -3.44
CA ASN A 117 -6.92 -2.35 -2.79
C ASN A 117 -5.48 -2.84 -2.64
N SER A 118 -5.12 -3.24 -1.44
CA SER A 118 -3.82 -3.82 -1.15
C SER A 118 -4.01 -5.24 -0.64
N LYS A 119 -3.30 -6.17 -1.24
CA LYS A 119 -3.29 -7.60 -0.87
C LYS A 119 -1.86 -8.01 -0.56
N SER A 120 -1.65 -8.72 0.52
CA SER A 120 -0.34 -9.25 0.86
C SER A 120 -0.45 -10.64 1.48
N LEU A 121 0.38 -11.54 1.00
CA LEU A 121 0.60 -12.85 1.60
C LEU A 121 1.99 -12.87 2.21
N SER A 122 2.11 -13.17 3.47
CA SER A 122 3.38 -13.33 4.17
C SER A 122 3.47 -14.72 4.80
N THR A 123 4.60 -15.37 4.62
CA THR A 123 4.95 -16.62 5.29
C THR A 123 6.20 -16.39 6.12
N ASN A 124 6.21 -16.85 7.34
CA ASN A 124 7.37 -16.75 8.23
C ASN A 124 7.58 -18.06 8.97
N ASN A 125 8.70 -18.71 8.72
CA ASN A 125 9.13 -19.93 9.39
C ASN A 125 10.24 -19.58 10.35
N VAL A 126 10.04 -19.91 11.62
CA VAL A 126 11.03 -19.69 12.68
C VAL A 126 11.45 -21.01 13.29
N HIS A 127 12.75 -21.22 13.39
CA HIS A 127 13.38 -22.35 14.05
C HIS A 127 14.11 -21.85 15.29
N LEU A 128 13.80 -22.42 16.46
CA LEU A 128 14.39 -22.11 17.75
C LEU A 128 15.26 -23.29 18.19
N TYR A 129 16.58 -23.19 18.03
CA TYR A 129 17.51 -24.28 18.28
C TYR A 129 17.74 -24.55 19.77
N GLN A 130 17.53 -23.57 20.62
CA GLN A 130 17.76 -23.69 22.06
C GLN A 130 16.49 -24.02 22.84
N ILE A 131 15.35 -24.08 22.19
CA ILE A 131 14.06 -24.38 22.80
C ILE A 131 13.52 -25.66 22.20
N LYS A 132 13.27 -26.65 23.06
CA LYS A 132 12.73 -27.94 22.64
C LYS A 132 11.22 -27.86 22.39
N SER A 133 10.74 -28.64 21.45
CA SER A 133 9.30 -28.76 21.13
C SER A 133 8.54 -29.32 22.33
N LYS A 134 7.33 -28.79 22.57
CA LYS A 134 6.44 -29.33 23.61
C LYS A 134 5.88 -30.70 23.25
N LEU A 135 5.88 -31.07 21.98
CA LEU A 135 5.37 -32.34 21.46
C LEU A 135 6.45 -33.43 21.43
N ASP A 136 7.72 -33.03 21.23
CA ASP A 136 8.86 -33.92 21.18
C ASP A 136 10.06 -33.21 21.81
N ALA A 137 10.47 -33.68 23.01
CA ALA A 137 11.58 -33.10 23.76
C ALA A 137 12.95 -33.33 23.11
N THR A 138 13.05 -34.17 22.08
CA THR A 138 14.27 -34.41 21.32
C THR A 138 14.41 -33.44 20.14
N ALA A 139 13.31 -32.90 19.65
CA ALA A 139 13.29 -31.99 18.51
C ALA A 139 13.30 -30.52 18.94
N ASP A 140 13.89 -29.68 18.11
CA ASP A 140 13.86 -28.23 18.28
C ASP A 140 12.46 -27.67 18.04
N SER A 141 12.16 -26.54 18.67
CA SER A 141 10.87 -25.88 18.47
C SER A 141 10.86 -25.11 17.15
N THR A 142 9.86 -25.39 16.32
CA THR A 142 9.61 -24.67 15.08
C THR A 142 8.19 -24.16 15.08
N TYR A 143 7.97 -22.97 14.49
CA TYR A 143 6.63 -22.47 14.24
C TYR A 143 6.56 -21.71 12.93
N GLN A 144 5.40 -21.74 12.33
CA GLN A 144 5.11 -21.05 11.08
C GLN A 144 3.92 -20.12 11.25
N THR A 145 4.02 -18.94 10.67
CA THR A 145 2.91 -18.00 10.55
C THR A 145 2.69 -17.66 9.08
N ASN A 146 1.46 -17.85 8.60
CA ASN A 146 1.09 -17.56 7.24
C ASN A 146 -0.13 -16.64 7.27
N ARG A 147 0.03 -15.41 6.80
CA ARG A 147 -1.02 -14.39 6.86
C ARG A 147 -1.31 -13.82 5.50
N TYR A 148 -2.59 -13.79 5.16
CA TYR A 148 -3.10 -13.09 4.01
C TYR A 148 -3.89 -11.87 4.47
N ASN A 149 -3.48 -10.68 4.01
CA ASN A 149 -4.15 -9.44 4.34
C ASN A 149 -4.77 -8.83 3.09
N VAL A 150 -5.99 -8.33 3.23
CA VAL A 150 -6.68 -7.54 2.21
C VAL A 150 -7.10 -6.23 2.84
N THR A 151 -6.74 -5.12 2.21
CA THR A 151 -7.02 -3.79 2.74
C THR A 151 -7.59 -2.91 1.62
N PRO A 152 -8.93 -2.95 1.38
CA PRO A 152 -9.58 -2.01 0.51
C PRO A 152 -9.65 -0.63 1.18
N THR A 153 -9.38 0.41 0.41
CA THR A 153 -9.43 1.80 0.85
C THR A 153 -10.25 2.63 -0.11
N LYS A 154 -11.09 3.53 0.44
CA LYS A 154 -11.85 4.51 -0.33
C LYS A 154 -11.71 5.86 0.31
N ARG A 155 -11.41 6.87 -0.50
CA ARG A 155 -11.24 8.24 -0.03
C ARG A 155 -11.91 9.23 -0.97
N TRP A 156 -12.69 10.11 -0.39
CA TRP A 156 -13.30 11.26 -1.07
C TRP A 156 -12.74 12.53 -0.47
N SER A 157 -12.43 13.50 -1.31
CA SER A 157 -12.08 14.84 -0.85
C SER A 157 -12.73 15.89 -1.74
N TYR A 158 -13.18 16.96 -1.10
CA TYR A 158 -13.77 18.12 -1.75
C TYR A 158 -13.13 19.37 -1.18
N THR A 159 -12.76 20.28 -2.05
CA THR A 159 -12.24 21.59 -1.68
C THR A 159 -13.02 22.65 -2.43
N ALA A 160 -13.52 23.64 -1.71
CA ALA A 160 -14.12 24.82 -2.29
C ALA A 160 -13.36 26.04 -1.79
N GLN A 161 -12.93 26.89 -2.70
CA GLN A 161 -12.24 28.13 -2.39
C GLN A 161 -12.89 29.28 -3.16
N ALA A 162 -13.27 30.31 -2.45
CA ALA A 162 -13.72 31.58 -3.00
C ALA A 162 -12.72 32.66 -2.67
N THR A 163 -12.31 33.41 -3.66
CA THR A 163 -11.38 34.53 -3.51
C THR A 163 -11.98 35.77 -4.14
N TYR A 164 -12.06 36.85 -3.39
CA TYR A 164 -12.52 38.14 -3.85
C TYR A 164 -11.37 39.14 -3.78
N SER A 165 -11.14 39.91 -4.83
CA SER A 165 -10.10 40.93 -4.92
C SER A 165 -10.72 42.28 -5.21
N GLU A 166 -10.47 43.23 -4.34
CA GLU A 166 -10.92 44.62 -4.43
C GLU A 166 -9.71 45.55 -4.62
N PRO A 167 -9.61 46.29 -5.73
CA PRO A 167 -8.62 47.34 -5.88
C PRO A 167 -8.98 48.55 -5.00
N LEU A 168 -8.10 48.95 -4.10
CA LEU A 168 -8.29 50.09 -3.22
C LEU A 168 -7.69 51.38 -3.83
N TRP A 169 -6.46 51.27 -4.43
CA TRP A 169 -5.74 52.37 -5.07
C TRP A 169 -4.94 51.81 -6.27
N LYS A 170 -4.25 52.72 -6.98
CA LYS A 170 -3.54 52.38 -8.22
C LYS A 170 -2.58 51.19 -8.12
N ALA A 171 -2.07 50.85 -6.92
CA ALA A 171 -1.11 49.77 -6.71
C ALA A 171 -1.47 48.86 -5.51
N THR A 172 -2.66 49.03 -4.92
CA THR A 172 -3.07 48.30 -3.70
C THR A 172 -4.34 47.52 -3.93
N PHE A 173 -4.27 46.24 -3.60
CA PHE A 173 -5.41 45.32 -3.67
C PHE A 173 -5.67 44.74 -2.30
N LEU A 174 -6.95 44.62 -1.94
CA LEU A 174 -7.42 43.86 -0.78
C LEU A 174 -7.98 42.53 -1.28
N GLN A 175 -7.50 41.43 -0.72
CA GLN A 175 -7.93 40.12 -1.11
C GLN A 175 -8.52 39.37 0.07
N PHE A 176 -9.73 38.88 -0.09
CA PHE A 176 -10.39 37.97 0.83
C PHE A 176 -10.43 36.59 0.22
N SER A 177 -9.99 35.58 0.98
CA SER A 177 -10.03 34.19 0.57
C SER A 177 -10.68 33.34 1.65
N TYR A 178 -11.64 32.55 1.24
CA TYR A 178 -12.28 31.54 2.09
C TYR A 178 -12.05 30.17 1.46
N LYS A 179 -11.57 29.20 2.26
CA LYS A 179 -11.31 27.84 1.81
C LYS A 179 -12.00 26.85 2.73
N PHE A 180 -12.81 25.99 2.15
CA PHE A 180 -13.45 24.86 2.80
C PHE A 180 -12.86 23.56 2.26
N ASN A 181 -12.48 22.64 3.17
CA ASN A 181 -12.00 21.30 2.83
C ASN A 181 -12.82 20.27 3.57
N TYR A 182 -13.23 19.25 2.85
CA TYR A 182 -13.87 18.06 3.40
C TYR A 182 -13.17 16.84 2.88
N SER A 183 -12.84 15.89 3.76
CA SER A 183 -12.29 14.61 3.35
C SER A 183 -12.91 13.49 4.17
N TYR A 184 -13.26 12.42 3.49
CA TYR A 184 -13.74 11.19 4.09
C TYR A 184 -12.86 10.02 3.62
N SER A 185 -12.42 9.18 4.54
CA SER A 185 -11.60 8.01 4.25
C SER A 185 -12.18 6.80 4.97
N LYS A 186 -12.37 5.72 4.23
CA LYS A 186 -12.75 4.42 4.76
C LYS A 186 -11.67 3.41 4.39
N SER A 187 -11.17 2.69 5.38
CA SER A 187 -10.23 1.59 5.20
C SER A 187 -10.66 0.44 6.11
N GLU A 188 -10.77 -0.73 5.53
CA GLU A 188 -11.12 -1.96 6.24
C GLU A 188 -10.01 -2.98 5.95
N ARG A 189 -9.47 -3.61 6.99
CA ARG A 189 -8.47 -4.64 6.84
C ARG A 189 -9.04 -5.97 7.26
N ALA A 190 -8.99 -6.94 6.36
CA ALA A 190 -9.25 -8.34 6.65
C ALA A 190 -7.92 -9.09 6.69
N THR A 191 -7.70 -9.85 7.76
CA THR A 191 -6.51 -10.70 7.94
C THR A 191 -6.96 -12.14 8.07
N TYR A 192 -6.38 -13.01 7.25
CA TYR A 192 -6.63 -14.43 7.23
C TYR A 192 -5.37 -15.16 7.67
N ASP A 193 -5.49 -16.08 8.63
CA ASP A 193 -4.39 -16.88 9.14
C ASP A 193 -4.47 -18.29 8.55
N PHE A 194 -3.40 -18.70 7.85
CA PHE A 194 -3.25 -20.00 7.21
C PHE A 194 -2.16 -20.87 7.87
N SER A 195 -1.77 -20.55 9.09
CA SER A 195 -0.70 -21.25 9.79
C SER A 195 -0.94 -22.77 9.94
N ASN A 196 -2.21 -23.17 9.87
CA ASN A 196 -2.61 -24.60 9.99
C ASN A 196 -2.40 -25.41 8.71
N LEU A 197 -2.11 -24.78 7.57
CA LEU A 197 -2.05 -25.48 6.28
C LEU A 197 -0.67 -26.06 5.94
N GLY A 198 0.33 -25.79 6.77
CA GLY A 198 1.69 -26.27 6.58
C GLY A 198 2.47 -25.57 5.45
N GLU A 199 3.77 -25.85 5.37
CA GLU A 199 4.66 -25.19 4.43
C GLU A 199 4.39 -25.54 2.97
N SER A 200 4.06 -26.79 2.68
CA SER A 200 3.82 -27.29 1.32
C SER A 200 2.70 -26.56 0.56
N PHE A 201 1.77 -25.96 1.27
CA PHE A 201 0.71 -25.16 0.66
C PHE A 201 1.26 -23.92 -0.07
N PHE A 202 2.36 -23.34 0.43
CA PHE A 202 2.94 -22.11 -0.10
C PHE A 202 4.10 -22.33 -1.06
N ASP A 203 4.64 -23.55 -1.18
CA ASP A 203 5.80 -23.84 -2.03
C ASP A 203 5.56 -23.53 -3.50
N GLY A 204 4.34 -23.75 -4.00
CA GLY A 204 3.97 -23.42 -5.38
C GLY A 204 3.80 -21.93 -5.65
N VAL A 205 3.58 -21.11 -4.59
CA VAL A 205 3.33 -19.66 -4.71
C VAL A 205 4.59 -18.90 -5.02
N VAL A 206 5.69 -19.31 -4.41
CA VAL A 206 6.96 -18.58 -4.43
C VAL A 206 7.55 -18.51 -5.83
N ASN A 207 7.21 -19.42 -6.72
CA ASN A 207 7.80 -19.55 -8.06
C ASN A 207 6.94 -19.01 -9.22
N SER A 208 5.67 -18.64 -8.96
CA SER A 208 4.75 -18.16 -10.00
C SER A 208 4.68 -16.63 -10.02
N TYR A 209 5.49 -15.99 -10.87
CA TYR A 209 5.68 -14.54 -10.90
C TYR A 209 4.66 -13.73 -11.72
N ARG A 210 3.77 -14.37 -12.46
CA ARG A 210 3.06 -13.66 -13.54
C ARG A 210 1.67 -13.16 -13.21
N ASN A 211 1.04 -13.66 -12.15
CA ASN A 211 -0.33 -13.25 -11.81
C ASN A 211 -0.63 -13.43 -10.31
N TRP A 212 0.05 -12.67 -9.48
CA TRP A 212 -0.14 -12.73 -8.03
C TRP A 212 -1.52 -12.26 -7.60
N ASP A 213 -2.10 -11.29 -8.27
CA ASP A 213 -3.47 -10.87 -7.96
C ASP A 213 -4.47 -11.99 -8.20
N GLY A 214 -4.39 -12.68 -9.33
CA GLY A 214 -5.23 -13.84 -9.62
C GLY A 214 -5.02 -14.99 -8.64
N TYR A 215 -3.80 -15.21 -8.17
CA TYR A 215 -3.50 -16.20 -7.15
C TYR A 215 -4.08 -15.79 -5.79
N LEU A 216 -3.80 -14.59 -5.31
CA LEU A 216 -4.30 -14.07 -4.05
C LEU A 216 -5.84 -14.02 -4.02
N THR A 217 -6.47 -13.71 -5.16
CA THR A 217 -7.93 -13.75 -5.30
C THR A 217 -8.48 -15.17 -5.23
N ARG A 218 -7.76 -16.17 -5.75
CA ARG A 218 -8.15 -17.58 -5.64
C ARG A 218 -8.03 -18.11 -4.21
N LEU A 219 -7.04 -17.66 -3.45
CA LEU A 219 -6.94 -18.01 -2.03
C LEU A 219 -8.12 -17.49 -1.22
N GLN A 220 -8.70 -16.40 -1.61
CA GLN A 220 -9.84 -15.81 -0.91
C GLN A 220 -11.13 -16.66 -1.05
N ARG A 221 -11.33 -17.35 -2.17
CA ARG A 221 -12.56 -18.09 -2.48
C ARG A 221 -12.78 -19.40 -1.69
N PRO A 222 -11.81 -20.32 -1.63
CA PRO A 222 -12.02 -21.60 -0.91
C PRO A 222 -11.97 -21.47 0.59
N TYR A 223 -11.47 -20.36 1.13
CA TYR A 223 -11.25 -20.16 2.55
C TYR A 223 -12.28 -19.25 3.22
N THR A 224 -13.19 -18.61 2.48
CA THR A 224 -14.34 -17.93 3.06
C THR A 224 -15.18 -18.88 3.93
N ASP A 225 -15.29 -20.15 3.55
CA ASP A 225 -16.03 -21.15 4.31
C ASP A 225 -15.29 -21.64 5.58
N TYR A 226 -13.96 -21.48 5.64
CA TYR A 226 -13.13 -21.82 6.81
C TYR A 226 -12.86 -20.65 7.75
N ILE A 227 -13.09 -19.44 7.30
CA ILE A 227 -12.67 -18.21 7.96
C ILE A 227 -13.71 -17.67 8.94
N ASP A 228 -14.97 -18.04 8.80
CA ASP A 228 -16.04 -17.70 9.76
C ASP A 228 -15.79 -18.27 11.17
N ALA A 229 -14.81 -19.17 11.32
CA ALA A 229 -14.45 -19.80 12.59
C ALA A 229 -13.26 -19.11 13.31
N SER A 230 -12.56 -18.15 12.72
CA SER A 230 -11.32 -17.59 13.29
C SER A 230 -11.14 -16.06 13.15
N LEU A 231 -12.22 -15.32 12.96
CA LEU A 231 -12.19 -13.85 13.06
C LEU A 231 -12.02 -13.46 14.53
N SER A 232 -10.79 -13.14 14.91
CA SER A 232 -10.45 -12.49 16.17
C SER A 232 -10.08 -11.03 15.92
#